data_be67bceea0ec9a057b1059af61f458d0
#
_entry.id   be67bceea0ec9a057b1059af61f458d0
#
_cell.length_a   1.000
_cell.length_b   1.000
_cell.length_c   1.000
_cell.angle_alpha   90.00
_cell.angle_beta   90.00
_cell.angle_gamma   90.00
#
_symmetry.space_group_name_H-M   'P 1'
#
loop_
_entity.id
_entity.type
_entity.pdbx_description
1 polymer ?
#
loop_
_entity_poly.entity_id
_entity_poly.type
_entity_poly.pdbx_seq_one_letter_code
_entity_poly.pdbx_strand_id
1 'polypeptide(L)'
;DTASALSLAFIIIVCAEPLSIYSAGFCLSFAAVAGIAMLYAPIMRRLPRVLAPVGTTVAATLGTLPFTVMFFGEFSTYSIIANIFIVPLITLALPIGLIALVLSYISAPLGALLAVPARLMLGASESISAAIASLPYAQIKLSGFNGLTCALYFAALIVLSKYCLMDRNKKLIYGCVLLALGTLSVILA
;
A
#
# COMPACT_ATOMS: atom_id res chain seq x y z
N ASP A 1 9.05 0.00 18.79
CA ASP A 1 9.63 0.01 17.44
C ASP A 1 8.66 -0.67 16.47
N THR A 2 8.30 0.02 15.38
CA THR A 2 7.31 -0.45 14.39
C THR A 2 7.69 -1.83 13.81
N ALA A 3 8.98 -2.07 13.60
CA ALA A 3 9.45 -3.35 13.06
C ALA A 3 9.22 -4.51 14.05
N SER A 4 9.49 -4.30 15.33
CA SER A 4 9.27 -5.31 16.38
C SER A 4 7.78 -5.62 16.56
N ALA A 5 6.92 -4.59 16.55
CA ALA A 5 5.47 -4.77 16.63
C ALA A 5 4.93 -5.54 15.40
N LEU A 6 5.43 -5.22 14.20
CA LEU A 6 5.06 -5.91 12.96
C LEU A 6 5.48 -7.39 13.00
N SER A 7 6.71 -7.67 13.46
CA SER A 7 7.22 -9.05 13.59
C SER A 7 6.43 -9.86 14.61
N LEU A 8 6.07 -9.26 15.75
CA LEU A 8 5.27 -9.92 16.76
C LEU A 8 3.85 -10.23 16.23
N ALA A 9 3.19 -9.26 15.60
CA ALA A 9 1.89 -9.46 14.98
C ALA A 9 1.94 -10.56 13.90
N PHE A 10 2.98 -10.59 13.07
CA PHE A 10 3.20 -11.63 12.08
C PHE A 10 3.24 -13.01 12.72
N ILE A 11 4.06 -13.20 13.76
CA ILE A 11 4.22 -14.48 14.45
C ILE A 11 2.88 -14.91 15.07
N ILE A 12 2.17 -14.01 15.75
CA ILE A 12 0.89 -14.33 16.41
C ILE A 12 -0.14 -14.80 15.37
N ILE A 13 -0.30 -14.07 14.27
CA ILE A 13 -1.31 -14.42 13.25
C ILE A 13 -0.95 -15.74 12.56
N VAL A 14 0.31 -15.93 12.18
CA VAL A 14 0.75 -17.15 11.51
C VAL A 14 0.67 -18.36 12.43
N CYS A 15 0.92 -18.21 13.74
CA CYS A 15 0.73 -19.29 14.70
C CYS A 15 -0.77 -19.63 14.91
N ALA A 16 -1.65 -18.63 14.86
CA ALA A 16 -3.09 -18.83 14.98
C ALA A 16 -3.72 -19.44 13.71
N GLU A 17 -3.34 -18.87 12.56
CA GLU A 17 -3.85 -19.28 11.25
C GLU A 17 -2.72 -19.37 10.20
N PRO A 18 -2.03 -20.51 10.07
CA PRO A 18 -0.90 -20.65 9.14
C PRO A 18 -1.25 -20.36 7.68
N LEU A 19 -2.50 -20.63 7.26
CA LEU A 19 -2.97 -20.41 5.89
C LEU A 19 -3.20 -18.94 5.56
N SER A 20 -3.22 -18.05 6.55
CA SER A 20 -3.38 -16.60 6.33
C SER A 20 -2.25 -16.00 5.46
N ILE A 21 -1.06 -16.63 5.44
CA ILE A 21 0.08 -16.23 4.59
C ILE A 21 -0.28 -16.22 3.10
N TYR A 22 -1.21 -17.07 2.67
CA TYR A 22 -1.65 -17.14 1.28
C TYR A 22 -2.77 -16.14 0.95
N SER A 23 -3.30 -15.43 1.93
CA SER A 23 -4.33 -14.43 1.68
C SER A 23 -3.74 -13.12 1.17
N ALA A 24 -4.35 -12.55 0.12
CA ALA A 24 -3.94 -11.26 -0.41
C ALA A 24 -4.01 -10.16 0.65
N GLY A 25 -5.05 -10.17 1.50
CA GLY A 25 -5.22 -9.19 2.57
C GLY A 25 -4.07 -9.19 3.57
N PHE A 26 -3.63 -10.37 4.02
CA PHE A 26 -2.49 -10.50 4.92
C PHE A 26 -1.20 -9.99 4.26
N CYS A 27 -0.86 -10.52 3.07
CA CYS A 27 0.36 -10.15 2.36
C CYS A 27 0.43 -8.64 2.09
N LEU A 28 -0.65 -8.04 1.58
CA LEU A 28 -0.68 -6.61 1.26
C LEU A 28 -0.60 -5.74 2.52
N SER A 29 -1.29 -6.11 3.61
CA SER A 29 -1.25 -5.35 4.85
C SER A 29 0.16 -5.35 5.47
N PHE A 30 0.78 -6.53 5.59
CA PHE A 30 2.14 -6.62 6.12
C PHE A 30 3.17 -5.96 5.21
N ALA A 31 3.05 -6.11 3.89
CA ALA A 31 3.93 -5.47 2.92
C ALA A 31 3.80 -3.94 2.94
N ALA A 32 2.59 -3.39 3.10
CA ALA A 32 2.38 -1.95 3.23
C ALA A 32 3.09 -1.39 4.47
N VAL A 33 2.88 -2.01 5.63
CA VAL A 33 3.51 -1.56 6.89
C VAL A 33 5.04 -1.73 6.84
N ALA A 34 5.53 -2.84 6.29
CA ALA A 34 6.97 -3.07 6.08
C ALA A 34 7.57 -2.02 5.13
N GLY A 35 6.90 -1.72 4.01
CA GLY A 35 7.29 -0.68 3.07
C GLY A 35 7.40 0.69 3.75
N ILE A 36 6.40 1.08 4.54
CA ILE A 36 6.44 2.34 5.31
C ILE A 36 7.60 2.31 6.31
N ALA A 37 7.76 1.25 7.08
CA ALA A 37 8.81 1.14 8.09
C ALA A 37 10.23 1.25 7.50
N MET A 38 10.43 0.73 6.29
CA MET A 38 11.73 0.71 5.61
C MET A 38 12.00 1.97 4.80
N LEU A 39 11.01 2.47 4.03
CA LEU A 39 11.20 3.46 2.99
C LEU A 39 10.75 4.86 3.37
N TYR A 40 9.84 5.02 4.35
CA TYR A 40 9.33 6.33 4.73
C TYR A 40 10.46 7.31 5.12
N ALA A 41 11.37 6.89 5.98
CA ALA A 41 12.46 7.75 6.43
C ALA A 41 13.41 8.20 5.29
N PRO A 42 13.90 7.33 4.39
CA PRO A 42 14.71 7.77 3.25
C PRO A 42 13.95 8.66 2.27
N ILE A 43 12.64 8.43 2.04
CA ILE A 43 11.80 9.27 1.18
C ILE A 43 11.63 10.67 1.79
N MET A 44 11.26 10.75 3.07
CA MET A 44 11.01 12.02 3.76
C MET A 44 12.26 12.87 3.99
N ARG A 45 13.47 12.31 3.92
CA ARG A 45 14.70 13.10 3.94
C ARG A 45 14.84 14.07 2.76
N ARG A 46 14.09 13.84 1.67
CA ARG A 46 14.11 14.63 0.44
C ARG A 46 12.84 15.43 0.20
N LEU A 47 11.80 15.23 1.00
CA LEU A 47 10.49 15.86 0.84
C LEU A 47 10.19 16.79 2.01
N PRO A 48 9.51 17.93 1.77
CA PRO A 48 9.03 18.79 2.83
C PRO A 48 7.96 18.06 3.66
N ARG A 49 7.86 18.39 4.95
CA ARG A 49 6.93 17.76 5.90
C ARG A 49 5.45 17.79 5.47
N VAL A 50 5.09 18.81 4.68
CA VAL A 50 3.72 18.93 4.13
C VAL A 50 3.37 17.77 3.22
N LEU A 51 4.35 17.13 2.57
CA LEU A 51 4.15 15.96 1.70
C LEU A 51 4.26 14.61 2.45
N ALA A 52 4.19 14.61 3.77
CA ALA A 52 4.23 13.38 4.57
C ALA A 52 3.18 12.33 4.15
N PRO A 53 1.90 12.68 3.86
CA PRO A 53 0.93 11.70 3.36
C PRO A 53 1.34 11.07 2.02
N VAL A 54 1.92 11.87 1.11
CA VAL A 54 2.43 11.38 -0.18
C VAL A 54 3.59 10.41 0.04
N GLY A 55 4.54 10.77 0.91
CA GLY A 55 5.66 9.91 1.27
C GLY A 55 5.22 8.56 1.86
N THR A 56 4.20 8.57 2.71
CA THR A 56 3.61 7.35 3.27
C THR A 56 2.97 6.50 2.18
N THR A 57 2.16 7.11 1.29
CA THR A 57 1.52 6.41 0.17
C THR A 57 2.55 5.78 -0.76
N VAL A 58 3.59 6.52 -1.14
CA VAL A 58 4.67 6.00 -2.00
C VAL A 58 5.38 4.82 -1.33
N ALA A 59 5.71 4.93 -0.05
CA ALA A 59 6.38 3.87 0.69
C ALA A 59 5.51 2.61 0.79
N ALA A 60 4.21 2.77 1.06
CA ALA A 60 3.25 1.67 1.10
C ALA A 60 3.09 1.01 -0.28
N THR A 61 2.88 1.80 -1.34
CA THR A 61 2.72 1.31 -2.70
C THR A 61 3.95 0.54 -3.17
N LEU A 62 5.16 1.05 -2.91
CA LEU A 62 6.39 0.33 -3.21
C LEU A 62 6.51 -0.98 -2.43
N GLY A 63 6.09 -1.01 -1.17
CA GLY A 63 6.07 -2.23 -0.37
C GLY A 63 5.10 -3.29 -0.90
N THR A 64 3.90 -2.88 -1.32
CA THR A 64 2.83 -3.78 -1.77
C THR A 64 2.93 -4.20 -3.23
N LEU A 65 3.67 -3.47 -4.06
CA LEU A 65 3.75 -3.65 -5.51
C LEU A 65 3.93 -5.11 -5.95
N PRO A 66 4.90 -5.89 -5.43
CA PRO A 66 5.10 -7.26 -5.88
C PRO A 66 3.92 -8.16 -5.57
N PHE A 67 3.30 -8.00 -4.39
CA PHE A 67 2.12 -8.76 -4.03
C PHE A 67 0.88 -8.34 -4.82
N THR A 68 0.73 -7.04 -5.10
CA THR A 68 -0.36 -6.54 -5.95
C THR A 68 -0.31 -7.18 -7.33
N VAL A 69 0.87 -7.19 -7.95
CA VAL A 69 1.04 -7.81 -9.27
C VAL A 69 0.86 -9.33 -9.20
N MET A 70 1.36 -10.00 -8.15
CA MET A 70 1.23 -11.44 -7.99
C MET A 70 -0.23 -11.90 -7.80
N PHE A 71 -1.03 -11.18 -7.00
CA PHE A 71 -2.41 -11.56 -6.72
C PHE A 71 -3.41 -11.07 -7.76
N PHE A 72 -3.19 -9.88 -8.33
CA PHE A 72 -4.16 -9.25 -9.24
C PHE A 72 -3.71 -9.22 -10.70
N GLY A 73 -2.42 -9.47 -10.98
CA GLY A 73 -1.88 -9.41 -12.35
C GLY A 73 -1.80 -8.01 -12.94
N GLU A 74 -2.12 -6.99 -12.17
CA GLU A 74 -2.25 -5.60 -12.62
C GLU A 74 -1.59 -4.64 -11.61
N PHE A 75 -1.08 -3.54 -12.14
CA PHE A 75 -0.58 -2.42 -11.33
C PHE A 75 -1.30 -1.13 -11.74
N SER A 76 -1.86 -0.42 -10.76
CA SER A 76 -2.48 0.87 -11.00
C SER A 76 -1.44 1.98 -10.99
N THR A 77 -1.21 2.59 -12.15
CA THR A 77 -0.23 3.67 -12.34
C THR A 77 -0.60 4.93 -11.55
N TYR A 78 -1.90 5.20 -11.44
CA TYR A 78 -2.40 6.41 -10.78
C TYR A 78 -2.78 6.19 -9.31
N SER A 79 -2.44 5.04 -8.72
CA SER A 79 -2.78 4.71 -7.33
C SER A 79 -2.30 5.74 -6.31
N ILE A 80 -1.14 6.35 -6.54
CA ILE A 80 -0.59 7.39 -5.65
C ILE A 80 -1.50 8.63 -5.66
N ILE A 81 -1.93 9.06 -6.86
CA ILE A 81 -2.81 10.22 -7.02
C ILE A 81 -4.19 9.90 -6.44
N ALA A 82 -4.73 8.73 -6.75
CA ALA A 82 -6.00 8.26 -6.20
C ALA A 82 -6.00 8.28 -4.67
N ASN A 83 -4.96 7.74 -4.05
CA ASN A 83 -4.86 7.64 -2.59
C ASN A 83 -4.76 9.01 -1.90
N ILE A 84 -4.19 10.03 -2.53
CA ILE A 84 -4.14 11.39 -1.96
C ILE A 84 -5.54 11.94 -1.71
N PHE A 85 -6.50 11.63 -2.59
CA PHE A 85 -7.88 12.10 -2.48
C PHE A 85 -8.79 11.12 -1.74
N ILE A 86 -8.66 9.82 -2.04
CA ILE A 86 -9.56 8.78 -1.53
C ILE A 86 -9.29 8.48 -0.06
N VAL A 87 -8.00 8.40 0.36
CA VAL A 87 -7.66 8.05 1.75
C VAL A 87 -8.23 9.04 2.78
N PRO A 88 -8.12 10.37 2.61
CA PRO A 88 -8.75 11.31 3.54
C PRO A 88 -10.26 11.17 3.61
N LEU A 89 -10.93 10.98 2.45
CA LEU A 89 -12.38 10.81 2.40
C LEU A 89 -12.83 9.56 3.16
N ILE A 90 -12.18 8.43 2.94
CA ILE A 90 -12.51 7.17 3.63
C ILE A 90 -12.17 7.25 5.11
N THR A 91 -11.05 7.88 5.48
CA THR A 91 -10.65 8.04 6.89
C THR A 91 -11.68 8.83 7.69
N LEU A 92 -12.36 9.79 7.08
CA LEU A 92 -13.45 10.52 7.70
C LEU A 92 -14.80 9.78 7.60
N ALA A 93 -15.07 9.13 6.48
CA ALA A 93 -16.33 8.43 6.24
C ALA A 93 -16.52 7.23 7.19
N LEU A 94 -15.45 6.47 7.47
CA LEU A 94 -15.52 5.28 8.33
C LEU A 94 -16.00 5.58 9.76
N PRO A 95 -15.38 6.50 10.54
CA PRO A 95 -15.85 6.78 11.90
C PRO A 95 -17.25 7.38 11.90
N ILE A 96 -17.58 8.26 10.94
CA ILE A 96 -18.93 8.83 10.82
C ILE A 96 -19.95 7.72 10.54
N GLY A 97 -19.63 6.80 9.63
CA GLY A 97 -20.48 5.67 9.30
C GLY A 97 -20.69 4.71 10.49
N LEU A 98 -19.63 4.43 11.25
CA LEU A 98 -19.73 3.61 12.47
C LEU A 98 -20.58 4.27 13.54
N ILE A 99 -20.44 5.58 13.77
CA ILE A 99 -21.28 6.33 14.71
C ILE A 99 -22.73 6.32 14.24
N ALA A 100 -22.97 6.54 12.95
CA ALA A 100 -24.33 6.48 12.37
C ALA A 100 -24.96 5.10 12.56
N LEU A 101 -24.18 4.02 12.38
CA LEU A 101 -24.64 2.65 12.61
C LEU A 101 -25.06 2.43 14.07
N VAL A 102 -24.22 2.82 15.02
CA VAL A 102 -24.53 2.68 16.45
C VAL A 102 -25.77 3.48 16.82
N LEU A 103 -25.89 4.72 16.35
CA LEU A 103 -27.05 5.56 16.62
C LEU A 103 -28.33 5.06 15.96
N SER A 104 -28.24 4.34 14.84
CA SER A 104 -29.40 3.74 14.20
C SER A 104 -30.08 2.68 15.08
N TYR A 105 -29.35 2.03 16.00
CA TYR A 105 -29.92 1.12 17.01
C TYR A 105 -30.77 1.85 18.06
N ILE A 106 -30.45 3.12 18.36
CA ILE A 106 -31.19 3.93 19.33
C ILE A 106 -32.35 4.63 18.63
N SER A 107 -32.11 5.21 17.46
CA SER A 107 -33.09 5.93 16.67
C SER A 107 -32.74 5.88 15.18
N ALA A 108 -33.59 5.20 14.39
CA ALA A 108 -33.40 5.08 12.95
C ALA A 108 -33.27 6.43 12.21
N PRO A 109 -34.08 7.47 12.51
CA PRO A 109 -33.95 8.76 11.82
C PRO A 109 -32.63 9.48 12.15
N LEU A 110 -32.11 9.37 13.38
CA LEU A 110 -30.84 9.98 13.76
C LEU A 110 -29.66 9.27 13.07
N GLY A 111 -29.68 7.94 13.04
CA GLY A 111 -28.68 7.16 12.28
C GLY A 111 -28.68 7.50 10.80
N ALA A 112 -29.87 7.61 10.19
CA ALA A 112 -30.00 7.97 8.78
C ALA A 112 -29.45 9.38 8.46
N LEU A 113 -29.72 10.37 9.33
CA LEU A 113 -29.21 11.74 9.16
C LEU A 113 -27.67 11.77 9.23
N LEU A 114 -27.07 11.08 10.19
CA LEU A 114 -25.61 11.00 10.33
C LEU A 114 -24.94 10.16 9.25
N ALA A 115 -25.64 9.24 8.63
CA ALA A 115 -25.13 8.48 7.49
C ALA A 115 -24.99 9.31 6.21
N VAL A 116 -25.68 10.44 6.07
CA VAL A 116 -25.64 11.29 4.87
C VAL A 116 -24.22 11.74 4.53
N PRO A 117 -23.44 12.39 5.44
CA PRO A 117 -22.10 12.82 5.10
C PRO A 117 -21.16 11.64 4.77
N ALA A 118 -21.29 10.50 5.45
CA ALA A 118 -20.50 9.31 5.14
C ALA A 118 -20.82 8.80 3.72
N ARG A 119 -22.10 8.76 3.33
CA ARG A 119 -22.52 8.36 1.98
C ARG A 119 -22.00 9.32 0.90
N LEU A 120 -22.02 10.64 1.16
CA LEU A 120 -21.47 11.62 0.23
C LEU A 120 -19.97 11.45 0.04
N MET A 121 -19.22 11.21 1.13
CA MET A 121 -17.77 10.98 1.05
C MET A 121 -17.44 9.68 0.31
N LEU A 122 -18.20 8.60 0.53
CA LEU A 122 -18.03 7.34 -0.19
C LEU A 122 -18.37 7.51 -1.67
N GLY A 123 -19.48 8.17 -2.02
CA GLY A 123 -19.85 8.46 -3.40
C GLY A 123 -18.82 9.34 -4.13
N ALA A 124 -18.25 10.33 -3.44
CA ALA A 124 -17.16 11.12 -3.97
C ALA A 124 -15.90 10.26 -4.22
N SER A 125 -15.56 9.36 -3.28
CA SER A 125 -14.43 8.43 -3.44
C SER A 125 -14.63 7.48 -4.62
N GLU A 126 -15.83 6.96 -4.80
CA GLU A 126 -16.21 6.10 -5.93
C GLU A 126 -16.11 6.86 -7.26
N SER A 127 -16.64 8.09 -7.32
CA SER A 127 -16.56 8.94 -8.52
C SER A 127 -15.11 9.27 -8.90
N ILE A 128 -14.26 9.59 -7.92
CA ILE A 128 -12.83 9.85 -8.15
C ILE A 128 -12.15 8.58 -8.66
N SER A 129 -12.44 7.44 -8.05
CA SER A 129 -11.87 6.14 -8.46
C SER A 129 -12.27 5.79 -9.89
N ALA A 130 -13.54 5.96 -10.25
CA ALA A 130 -14.05 5.71 -11.59
C ALA A 130 -13.41 6.65 -12.62
N ALA A 131 -13.28 7.95 -12.29
CA ALA A 131 -12.63 8.92 -13.16
C ALA A 131 -11.15 8.57 -13.41
N ILE A 132 -10.42 8.16 -12.37
CA ILE A 132 -9.01 7.77 -12.49
C ILE A 132 -8.89 6.46 -13.28
N ALA A 133 -9.80 5.49 -13.07
CA ALA A 133 -9.80 4.22 -13.78
C ALA A 133 -10.10 4.39 -15.30
N SER A 134 -10.79 5.45 -15.69
CA SER A 134 -11.08 5.77 -17.10
C SER A 134 -9.89 6.40 -17.86
N LEU A 135 -8.82 6.79 -17.14
CA LEU A 135 -7.64 7.37 -17.77
C LEU A 135 -6.86 6.32 -18.61
N PRO A 136 -6.23 6.73 -19.70
CA PRO A 136 -5.40 5.84 -20.49
C PRO A 136 -4.22 5.34 -19.64
N TYR A 137 -3.90 4.05 -19.77
CA TYR A 137 -2.84 3.39 -18.99
C TYR A 137 -3.07 3.39 -17.47
N ALA A 138 -4.32 3.48 -17.00
CA ALA A 138 -4.67 3.43 -15.58
C ALA A 138 -4.26 2.11 -14.94
N GLN A 139 -4.33 1.03 -15.70
CA GLN A 139 -3.93 -0.31 -15.30
C GLN A 139 -2.90 -0.86 -16.29
N ILE A 140 -1.74 -1.26 -15.79
CA ILE A 140 -0.73 -1.96 -16.56
C ILE A 140 -0.81 -3.43 -16.15
N LYS A 141 -1.16 -4.30 -17.11
CA LYS A 141 -1.12 -5.75 -16.90
C LYS A 141 0.34 -6.20 -16.94
N LEU A 142 0.79 -6.81 -15.87
CA LEU A 142 2.13 -7.37 -15.73
C LEU A 142 2.00 -8.89 -15.62
N SER A 143 2.15 -9.59 -16.76
CA SER A 143 2.29 -11.04 -16.81
C SER A 143 3.75 -11.43 -16.60
N GLY A 144 4.02 -12.55 -15.94
CA GLY A 144 5.40 -13.05 -15.77
C GLY A 144 6.06 -12.73 -14.41
N PHE A 145 5.28 -12.29 -13.43
CA PHE A 145 5.82 -12.01 -12.10
C PHE A 145 6.03 -13.33 -11.34
N ASN A 146 7.27 -13.80 -11.28
CA ASN A 146 7.65 -15.05 -10.62
C ASN A 146 8.17 -14.80 -9.20
N GLY A 147 8.22 -15.85 -8.36
CA GLY A 147 8.78 -15.77 -7.01
C GLY A 147 10.21 -15.22 -6.96
N LEU A 148 11.02 -15.49 -8.00
CA LEU A 148 12.36 -14.92 -8.15
C LEU A 148 12.31 -13.39 -8.30
N THR A 149 11.39 -12.86 -9.10
CA THR A 149 11.20 -11.42 -9.30
C THR A 149 10.80 -10.74 -7.98
N CYS A 150 9.88 -11.36 -7.22
CA CYS A 150 9.53 -10.91 -5.88
C CYS A 150 10.74 -10.86 -4.94
N ALA A 151 11.55 -11.91 -4.91
CA ALA A 151 12.73 -11.99 -4.05
C ALA A 151 13.76 -10.91 -4.40
N LEU A 152 14.05 -10.70 -5.69
CA LEU A 152 14.96 -9.66 -6.17
C LEU A 152 14.44 -8.26 -5.85
N TYR A 153 13.14 -8.03 -6.00
CA TYR A 153 12.51 -6.76 -5.66
C TYR A 153 12.62 -6.45 -4.16
N PHE A 154 12.30 -7.41 -3.29
CA PHE A 154 12.44 -7.22 -1.85
C PHE A 154 13.90 -7.05 -1.43
N ALA A 155 14.83 -7.77 -2.03
CA ALA A 155 16.26 -7.56 -1.82
C ALA A 155 16.67 -6.11 -2.18
N ALA A 156 16.17 -5.57 -3.31
CA ALA A 156 16.40 -4.18 -3.69
C ALA A 156 15.83 -3.20 -2.66
N LEU A 157 14.60 -3.43 -2.18
CA LEU A 157 13.99 -2.60 -1.13
C LEU A 157 14.78 -2.62 0.18
N ILE A 158 15.29 -3.79 0.60
CA ILE A 158 16.13 -3.93 1.80
C ILE A 158 17.43 -3.14 1.64
N VAL A 159 18.08 -3.23 0.49
CA VAL A 159 19.29 -2.45 0.19
C VAL A 159 19.02 -0.95 0.22
N LEU A 160 17.90 -0.50 -0.34
CA LEU A 160 17.51 0.92 -0.36
C LEU A 160 16.99 1.42 1.00
N SER A 161 16.69 0.52 1.93
CA SER A 161 16.10 0.83 3.24
C SER A 161 17.07 1.57 4.16
N LYS A 162 16.52 2.12 5.25
CA LYS A 162 17.29 2.74 6.34
C LYS A 162 18.17 1.73 7.11
N TYR A 163 17.86 0.44 7.04
CA TYR A 163 18.54 -0.62 7.81
C TYR A 163 19.84 -1.11 7.16
N CYS A 164 20.09 -0.84 5.90
CA CYS A 164 21.35 -1.19 5.25
C CYS A 164 22.44 -0.18 5.62
N LEU A 165 23.59 -0.63 6.11
CA LEU A 165 24.73 0.18 6.59
C LEU A 165 25.71 0.57 5.47
N MET A 166 25.33 0.45 4.21
CA MET A 166 26.19 0.76 3.06
C MET A 166 26.20 2.25 2.72
N ASP A 167 27.26 2.71 2.07
CA ASP A 167 27.38 4.07 1.52
C ASP A 167 26.26 4.38 0.51
N ARG A 168 25.80 5.63 0.49
CA ARG A 168 24.65 6.08 -0.32
C ARG A 168 24.79 5.77 -1.81
N ASN A 169 25.98 5.91 -2.36
CA ASN A 169 26.21 5.65 -3.79
C ASN A 169 26.17 4.15 -4.11
N LYS A 170 26.73 3.33 -3.24
CA LYS A 170 26.66 1.86 -3.36
C LYS A 170 25.24 1.36 -3.24
N LYS A 171 24.43 1.86 -2.30
CA LYS A 171 23.01 1.52 -2.18
C LYS A 171 22.22 1.76 -3.47
N LEU A 172 22.42 2.92 -4.10
CA LEU A 172 21.73 3.25 -5.34
C LEU A 172 22.14 2.30 -6.47
N ILE A 173 23.45 2.01 -6.62
CA ILE A 173 23.95 1.13 -7.66
C ILE A 173 23.39 -0.29 -7.47
N TYR A 174 23.53 -0.87 -6.28
CA TYR A 174 23.02 -2.22 -6.01
C TYR A 174 21.49 -2.31 -6.08
N GLY A 175 20.78 -1.30 -5.60
CA GLY A 175 19.32 -1.23 -5.72
C GLY A 175 18.86 -1.18 -7.18
N CYS A 176 19.49 -0.35 -8.01
CA CYS A 176 19.21 -0.27 -9.44
C CYS A 176 19.55 -1.57 -10.18
N VAL A 177 20.68 -2.22 -9.85
CA VAL A 177 21.06 -3.51 -10.46
C VAL A 177 20.05 -4.60 -10.12
N LEU A 178 19.62 -4.69 -8.85
CA LEU A 178 18.61 -5.67 -8.43
C LEU A 178 17.25 -5.42 -9.09
N LEU A 179 16.83 -4.16 -9.21
CA LEU A 179 15.59 -3.81 -9.92
C LEU A 179 15.70 -4.12 -11.42
N ALA A 180 16.84 -3.85 -12.05
CA ALA A 180 17.07 -4.18 -13.45
C ALA A 180 17.06 -5.70 -13.69
N LEU A 181 17.65 -6.49 -12.78
CA LEU A 181 17.57 -7.95 -12.84
C LEU A 181 16.14 -8.46 -12.63
N GLY A 182 15.39 -7.82 -11.75
CA GLY A 182 13.96 -8.11 -11.53
C GLY A 182 13.13 -7.84 -12.78
N THR A 183 13.31 -6.69 -13.44
CA THR A 183 12.60 -6.38 -14.71
C THR A 183 13.01 -7.30 -15.84
N LEU A 184 14.30 -7.68 -15.91
CA LEU A 184 14.78 -8.63 -16.89
C LEU A 184 14.15 -10.02 -16.69
N SER A 185 13.95 -10.47 -15.44
CA SER A 185 13.31 -11.74 -15.15
C SER A 185 11.82 -11.76 -15.53
N VAL A 186 11.14 -10.60 -15.50
CA VAL A 186 9.75 -10.46 -15.99
C VAL A 186 9.67 -10.54 -17.51
N ILE A 187 10.66 -9.98 -18.21
CA ILE A 187 10.69 -9.98 -19.69
C ILE A 187 11.03 -11.37 -20.25
N LEU A 188 11.81 -12.16 -19.50
CA LEU A 188 12.25 -13.50 -19.92
C LEU A 188 11.26 -14.61 -19.50
N ALA A 189 10.26 -14.33 -18.69
CA ALA A 189 9.23 -15.26 -18.23
C ALA A 189 7.93 -15.15 -19.03
#